data_b3677c444274ac734f670d88262b812f
#
_entry.id   b3677c444274ac734f670d88262b812f
#
_cell.length_a   1.000
_cell.length_b   1.000
_cell.length_c   1.000
_cell.angle_alpha   90.00
_cell.angle_beta   90.00
_cell.angle_gamma   90.00
#
_symmetry.space_group_name_H-M   'P 1'
#
loop_
_entity.id
_entity.type
_entity.pdbx_description
1 polymer ?
#
loop_
_entity_poly.entity_id
_entity_poly.type
_entity_poly.pdbx_seq_one_letter_code
_entity_poly.pdbx_strand_id
1 'polypeptide(L)'
;MKLPKFFKRIYRKSLLGFMDSGLYSWPMLHLIPYIRFSFYYTSLPGWKYKVGCRLLKPGDIVLTNDKWKLTSMLIPGELSHGSLCISKGPVNHFEIAEMTHENLVESTFYDLCCQATRAVILRCDDWDQD
;
A
#
# COMPACT_ATOMS: atom_id res chain seq x y z
N MET A 1 -26.52 3.49 -1.29
CA MET A 1 -27.30 2.58 -0.43
C MET A 1 -26.45 2.15 0.76
N LYS A 2 -26.80 2.56 1.99
CA LYS A 2 -26.04 2.19 3.20
C LYS A 2 -26.49 0.79 3.61
N LEU A 3 -25.65 -0.22 3.41
CA LEU A 3 -25.92 -1.57 3.90
C LEU A 3 -26.09 -1.57 5.44
N PRO A 4 -27.11 -2.27 5.98
CA PRO A 4 -27.32 -2.42 7.43
C PRO A 4 -26.07 -3.01 8.11
N LYS A 5 -25.79 -2.58 9.35
CA LYS A 5 -24.61 -3.02 10.13
C LYS A 5 -24.49 -4.55 10.25
N PHE A 6 -25.64 -5.23 10.29
CA PHE A 6 -25.72 -6.70 10.36
C PHE A 6 -25.14 -7.37 9.09
N PHE A 7 -25.50 -6.88 7.90
CA PHE A 7 -24.96 -7.40 6.63
C PHE A 7 -23.46 -7.15 6.49
N LYS A 8 -22.97 -5.99 6.95
CA LYS A 8 -21.51 -5.71 6.98
C LYS A 8 -20.75 -6.70 7.85
N ARG A 9 -21.33 -7.12 8.99
CA ARG A 9 -20.68 -8.06 9.91
C ARG A 9 -20.64 -9.47 9.33
N ILE A 10 -21.74 -9.93 8.72
CA ILE A 10 -21.79 -11.25 8.06
C ILE A 10 -20.84 -11.28 6.87
N TYR A 11 -20.90 -10.25 5.99
CA TYR A 11 -20.01 -10.13 4.85
C TYR A 11 -18.53 -10.16 5.27
N ARG A 12 -18.17 -9.42 6.31
CA ARG A 12 -16.80 -9.42 6.84
C ARG A 12 -16.36 -10.77 7.37
N LYS A 13 -17.22 -11.48 8.12
CA LYS A 13 -16.90 -12.82 8.62
C LYS A 13 -16.78 -13.85 7.50
N SER A 14 -17.69 -13.83 6.53
CA SER A 14 -17.62 -14.73 5.37
C SER A 14 -16.41 -14.45 4.49
N LEU A 15 -16.06 -13.19 4.31
CA LEU A 15 -14.87 -12.78 3.57
C LEU A 15 -13.58 -13.26 4.26
N LEU A 16 -13.47 -13.06 5.58
CA LEU A 16 -12.31 -13.52 6.35
C LEU A 16 -12.19 -15.05 6.34
N GLY A 17 -13.29 -15.79 6.52
CA GLY A 17 -13.28 -17.24 6.44
C GLY A 17 -12.94 -17.77 5.04
N PHE A 18 -13.34 -17.05 3.99
CA PHE A 18 -12.97 -17.36 2.63
C PHE A 18 -11.49 -17.05 2.36
N MET A 19 -10.96 -15.96 2.93
CA MET A 19 -9.54 -15.59 2.82
C MET A 19 -8.61 -16.61 3.50
N ASP A 20 -9.06 -17.26 4.58
CA ASP A 20 -8.30 -18.32 5.27
C ASP A 20 -8.37 -19.67 4.55
N SER A 21 -9.24 -19.83 3.56
CA SER A 21 -9.33 -21.07 2.80
C SER A 21 -8.19 -21.17 1.77
N GLY A 22 -7.58 -22.35 1.68
CA GLY A 22 -6.51 -22.62 0.68
C GLY A 22 -6.96 -22.41 -0.77
N LEU A 23 -8.26 -22.49 -1.04
CA LEU A 23 -8.86 -22.22 -2.36
C LEU A 23 -8.75 -20.73 -2.76
N TYR A 24 -8.70 -19.83 -1.77
CA TYR A 24 -8.56 -18.40 -1.98
C TYR A 24 -7.09 -17.97 -1.98
N SER A 25 -6.28 -18.57 -1.11
CA SER A 25 -4.88 -18.16 -0.92
C SER A 25 -4.04 -18.37 -2.18
N TRP A 26 -4.24 -19.47 -2.91
CA TRP A 26 -3.47 -19.76 -4.10
C TRP A 26 -3.67 -18.74 -5.25
N PRO A 27 -4.91 -18.42 -5.72
CA PRO A 27 -5.09 -17.39 -6.75
C PRO A 27 -4.76 -15.99 -6.24
N MET A 28 -4.99 -15.67 -4.96
CA MET A 28 -4.62 -14.39 -4.38
C MET A 28 -3.11 -14.15 -4.36
N LEU A 29 -2.32 -15.22 -4.14
CA LEU A 29 -0.86 -15.12 -4.11
C LEU A 29 -0.24 -15.15 -5.51
N HIS A 30 -0.80 -15.92 -6.43
CA HIS A 30 -0.14 -16.24 -7.70
C HIS A 30 -0.78 -15.60 -8.94
N LEU A 31 -2.04 -15.21 -8.88
CA LEU A 31 -2.75 -14.68 -10.05
C LEU A 31 -3.21 -13.24 -9.85
N ILE A 32 -3.94 -12.98 -8.78
CA ILE A 32 -4.62 -11.70 -8.55
C ILE A 32 -3.68 -10.51 -8.41
N PRO A 33 -2.46 -10.60 -7.82
CA PRO A 33 -1.52 -9.49 -7.74
C PRO A 33 -1.08 -8.92 -9.08
N TYR A 34 -1.15 -9.75 -10.14
CA TYR A 34 -0.75 -9.37 -11.49
C TYR A 34 -1.88 -8.79 -12.33
N ILE A 35 -3.13 -8.90 -11.87
CA ILE A 35 -4.29 -8.37 -12.60
C ILE A 35 -4.43 -6.87 -12.34
N ARG A 36 -4.33 -6.11 -13.42
CA ARG A 36 -4.50 -4.66 -13.45
C ARG A 36 -5.56 -4.29 -14.47
N PHE A 37 -6.52 -3.45 -14.09
CA PHE A 37 -7.60 -3.01 -14.98
C PHE A 37 -7.27 -1.80 -15.84
N SER A 38 -6.12 -1.16 -15.58
CA SER A 38 -5.69 -0.01 -16.37
C SER A 38 -4.27 -0.19 -16.87
N PHE A 39 -4.07 0.06 -18.16
CA PHE A 39 -2.75 0.10 -18.79
C PHE A 39 -2.05 1.44 -18.58
N TYR A 40 -2.74 2.45 -18.05
CA TYR A 40 -2.13 3.73 -17.73
C TYR A 40 -1.43 3.64 -16.37
N TYR A 41 -0.14 3.91 -16.37
CA TYR A 41 0.60 4.13 -15.14
C TYR A 41 0.05 5.39 -14.47
N THR A 42 -0.76 5.21 -13.46
CA THR A 42 -1.21 6.31 -12.61
C THR A 42 -0.15 6.55 -11.54
N SER A 43 0.95 7.15 -11.92
CA SER A 43 1.93 7.67 -10.97
C SER A 43 1.36 8.89 -10.25
N LEU A 44 1.81 9.11 -9.03
CA LEU A 44 1.57 10.39 -8.37
C LEU A 44 2.19 11.51 -9.20
N PRO A 45 1.47 12.61 -9.45
CA PRO A 45 2.00 13.73 -10.23
C PRO A 45 3.34 14.21 -9.66
N GLY A 46 4.24 14.67 -10.55
CA GLY A 46 5.61 15.03 -10.17
C GLY A 46 5.73 16.07 -9.04
N TRP A 47 4.80 17.02 -8.92
CA TRP A 47 4.78 17.97 -7.82
C TRP A 47 4.41 17.31 -6.48
N LYS A 48 3.50 16.34 -6.46
CA LYS A 48 3.15 15.58 -5.25
C LYS A 48 4.32 14.73 -4.76
N TYR A 49 5.05 14.11 -5.67
CA TYR A 49 6.30 13.42 -5.34
C TYR A 49 7.31 14.37 -4.69
N LYS A 50 7.52 15.57 -5.25
CA LYS A 50 8.43 16.58 -4.68
C LYS A 50 8.00 17.00 -3.28
N VAL A 51 6.70 17.17 -3.05
CA VAL A 51 6.16 17.46 -1.71
C VAL A 51 6.42 16.28 -0.77
N GLY A 52 6.15 15.05 -1.21
CA GLY A 52 6.45 13.85 -0.45
C GLY A 52 7.92 13.77 -0.01
N CYS A 53 8.86 14.02 -0.94
CA CYS A 53 10.29 14.04 -0.63
C CYS A 53 10.71 15.10 0.40
N ARG A 54 9.98 16.22 0.48
CA ARG A 54 10.25 17.26 1.49
C ARG A 54 9.73 16.86 2.88
N LEU A 55 8.65 16.10 2.93
CA LEU A 55 7.99 15.69 4.15
C LEU A 55 8.55 14.40 4.73
N LEU A 56 8.99 13.48 3.87
CA LEU A 56 9.42 12.14 4.24
C LEU A 56 10.74 12.18 5.03
N LYS A 57 10.77 11.43 6.13
CA LYS A 57 11.95 11.21 6.97
C LYS A 57 12.17 9.71 7.21
N PRO A 58 13.40 9.27 7.49
CA PRO A 58 13.64 7.92 7.98
C PRO A 58 12.77 7.62 9.22
N GLY A 59 12.17 6.43 9.27
CA GLY A 59 11.22 6.02 10.30
C GLY A 59 9.75 6.32 9.98
N ASP A 60 9.45 7.12 8.96
CA ASP A 60 8.07 7.35 8.53
C ASP A 60 7.49 6.09 7.86
N ILE A 61 6.19 5.86 8.07
CA ILE A 61 5.42 4.82 7.40
C ILE A 61 4.71 5.46 6.21
N VAL A 62 4.88 4.88 5.02
CA VAL A 62 4.18 5.29 3.81
C VAL A 62 3.10 4.28 3.48
N LEU A 63 1.85 4.71 3.53
CA LEU A 63 0.71 3.91 3.12
C LEU A 63 0.28 4.30 1.71
N THR A 64 0.13 3.32 0.84
CA THR A 64 -0.23 3.57 -0.56
C THR A 64 -1.44 2.76 -1.00
N ASN A 65 -2.06 3.23 -2.05
CA ASN A 65 -3.11 2.52 -2.76
C ASN A 65 -2.92 2.65 -4.27
N ASP A 66 -3.13 1.55 -4.98
CA ASP A 66 -3.28 1.52 -6.42
C ASP A 66 -4.71 1.08 -6.75
N LYS A 67 -5.55 2.04 -7.13
CA LYS A 67 -6.97 1.81 -7.43
C LYS A 67 -7.21 0.79 -8.54
N TRP A 68 -6.22 0.55 -9.38
CA TRP A 68 -6.36 -0.27 -10.58
C TRP A 68 -5.87 -1.72 -10.39
N LYS A 69 -5.29 -2.03 -9.24
CA LYS A 69 -4.96 -3.41 -8.88
C LYS A 69 -6.18 -4.13 -8.32
N LEU A 70 -6.42 -5.33 -8.78
CA LEU A 70 -7.53 -6.16 -8.29
C LEU A 70 -7.41 -6.43 -6.78
N THR A 71 -6.19 -6.63 -6.27
CA THR A 71 -5.93 -6.78 -4.83
C THR A 71 -6.41 -5.58 -4.02
N SER A 72 -6.15 -4.35 -4.50
CA SER A 72 -6.59 -3.13 -3.82
C SER A 72 -8.11 -2.96 -3.83
N MET A 73 -8.79 -3.51 -4.83
CA MET A 73 -10.26 -3.50 -4.89
C MET A 73 -10.91 -4.51 -3.94
N LEU A 74 -10.21 -5.62 -3.66
CA LEU A 74 -10.68 -6.69 -2.78
C LEU A 74 -10.38 -6.43 -1.30
N ILE A 75 -9.37 -5.63 -1.00
CA ILE A 75 -9.02 -5.24 0.37
C ILE A 75 -9.95 -4.10 0.80
N PRO A 76 -10.76 -4.28 1.86
CA PRO A 76 -11.62 -3.22 2.35
C PRO A 76 -10.80 -2.12 3.00
N GLY A 77 -10.80 -0.94 2.39
CA GLY A 77 -10.08 0.24 2.87
C GLY A 77 -9.61 1.13 1.73
N GLU A 78 -9.14 2.32 2.07
CA GLU A 78 -8.60 3.26 1.09
C GLU A 78 -7.10 3.10 0.85
N LEU A 79 -6.41 2.35 1.72
CA LEU A 79 -4.97 2.12 1.70
C LEU A 79 -4.71 0.63 1.81
N SER A 80 -4.02 0.06 0.86
CA SER A 80 -3.85 -1.39 0.71
C SER A 80 -2.42 -1.87 0.89
N HIS A 81 -1.45 -0.99 0.93
CA HIS A 81 -0.04 -1.34 1.02
C HIS A 81 0.69 -0.40 1.98
N GLY A 82 1.53 -0.98 2.84
CA GLY A 82 2.34 -0.27 3.83
C GLY A 82 3.82 -0.51 3.61
N SER A 83 4.61 0.53 3.74
CA SER A 83 6.06 0.50 3.60
C SER A 83 6.72 1.43 4.63
N LEU A 84 7.97 1.14 4.97
CA LEU A 84 8.76 1.89 5.94
C LEU A 84 9.89 2.64 5.24
N CYS A 85 10.05 3.93 5.50
CA CYS A 85 11.22 4.68 5.07
C CYS A 85 12.42 4.34 5.96
N ILE A 86 13.44 3.70 5.37
CA ILE A 86 14.64 3.25 6.12
C ILE A 86 15.67 4.35 6.17
N SER A 87 15.99 4.95 5.02
CA SER A 87 17.08 5.90 4.92
C SER A 87 16.80 7.02 3.92
N LYS A 88 17.59 8.08 4.04
CA LYS A 88 17.62 9.20 3.09
C LYS A 88 19.01 9.28 2.50
N GLY A 89 19.11 8.89 1.23
CA GLY A 89 20.31 9.07 0.43
C GLY A 89 20.47 10.47 -0.17
N PRO A 90 21.50 10.69 -0.98
CA PRO A 90 21.71 11.97 -1.68
C PRO A 90 20.59 12.24 -2.69
N VAL A 91 20.35 13.54 -2.96
CA VAL A 91 19.40 14.00 -4.01
C VAL A 91 17.97 13.49 -3.82
N ASN A 92 17.44 13.50 -2.58
CA ASN A 92 16.09 13.02 -2.24
C ASN A 92 15.82 11.55 -2.63
N HIS A 93 16.87 10.75 -2.66
CA HIS A 93 16.75 9.30 -2.78
C HIS A 93 16.38 8.72 -1.41
N PHE A 94 15.18 8.14 -1.29
CA PHE A 94 14.71 7.49 -0.06
C PHE A 94 14.59 6.00 -0.30
N GLU A 95 15.24 5.22 0.55
CA GLU A 95 15.13 3.77 0.58
C GLU A 95 13.91 3.36 1.40
N ILE A 96 13.11 2.51 0.83
CA ILE A 96 11.84 2.05 1.38
C ILE A 96 11.90 0.53 1.55
N ALA A 97 11.55 0.04 2.73
CA ALA A 97 11.30 -1.37 2.97
C ALA A 97 9.82 -1.68 2.75
N GLU A 98 9.53 -2.61 1.88
CA GLU A 98 8.19 -3.09 1.56
C GLU A 98 8.04 -4.56 1.92
N MET A 99 6.93 -4.91 2.58
CA MET A 99 6.57 -6.30 2.78
C MET A 99 5.70 -6.74 1.60
N THR A 100 6.24 -7.62 0.78
CA THR A 100 5.47 -8.33 -0.25
C THR A 100 4.90 -9.63 0.34
N HIS A 101 4.10 -10.33 -0.44
CA HIS A 101 3.54 -11.63 -0.02
C HIS A 101 4.61 -12.72 0.19
N GLU A 102 5.81 -12.56 -0.36
CA GLU A 102 6.90 -13.54 -0.27
C GLU A 102 8.05 -13.07 0.63
N ASN A 103 8.44 -11.81 0.53
CA ASN A 103 9.66 -11.31 1.16
C ASN A 103 9.59 -9.84 1.52
N LEU A 104 10.51 -9.43 2.39
CA LEU A 104 10.86 -8.03 2.56
C LEU A 104 11.70 -7.59 1.36
N VAL A 105 11.28 -6.55 0.68
CA VAL A 105 11.93 -6.00 -0.50
C VAL A 105 12.34 -4.56 -0.23
N GLU A 106 13.53 -4.21 -0.64
CA GLU A 106 14.00 -2.82 -0.66
C GLU A 106 13.64 -2.19 -2.01
N SER A 107 13.02 -1.04 -1.96
CA SER A 107 12.65 -0.23 -3.12
C SER A 107 12.94 1.25 -2.86
N THR A 108 12.55 2.10 -3.78
CA THR A 108 12.70 3.55 -3.61
C THR A 108 11.33 4.22 -3.46
N PHE A 109 11.29 5.36 -2.78
CA PHE A 109 10.06 6.17 -2.70
C PHE A 109 9.56 6.58 -4.09
N TYR A 110 10.46 6.74 -5.06
CA TYR A 110 10.09 7.01 -6.44
C TYR A 110 9.33 5.83 -7.06
N ASP A 111 9.83 4.60 -6.93
CA ASP A 111 9.18 3.40 -7.45
C ASP A 111 7.82 3.17 -6.81
N LEU A 112 7.73 3.40 -5.49
CA LEU A 112 6.47 3.34 -4.77
C LEU A 112 5.45 4.35 -5.32
N CYS A 113 5.86 5.59 -5.57
CA CYS A 113 5.01 6.62 -6.16
C CYS A 113 4.61 6.31 -7.61
N CYS A 114 5.47 5.66 -8.39
CA CYS A 114 5.15 5.24 -9.77
C CYS A 114 4.04 4.19 -9.83
N GLN A 115 3.85 3.42 -8.76
CA GLN A 115 2.84 2.37 -8.68
C GLN A 115 1.56 2.81 -7.97
N ALA A 116 1.59 3.91 -7.23
CA ALA A 116 0.49 4.36 -6.39
C ALA A 116 -0.38 5.44 -7.05
N THR A 117 -1.67 5.41 -6.77
CA THR A 117 -2.60 6.50 -7.09
C THR A 117 -2.79 7.45 -5.92
N ARG A 118 -2.53 6.97 -4.70
CA ARG A 118 -2.60 7.72 -3.45
C ARG A 118 -1.50 7.27 -2.51
N ALA A 119 -0.92 8.22 -1.79
CA ALA A 119 0.04 7.95 -0.73
C ALA A 119 -0.28 8.82 0.50
N VAL A 120 -0.07 8.27 1.69
CA VAL A 120 -0.19 8.95 2.99
C VAL A 120 1.08 8.67 3.78
N ILE A 121 1.69 9.70 4.34
CA ILE A 121 2.87 9.58 5.20
C ILE A 121 2.40 9.69 6.64
N LEU A 122 2.70 8.68 7.43
CA LEU A 122 2.45 8.65 8.87
C LEU A 122 3.77 8.76 9.62
N ARG A 123 3.81 9.62 10.61
CA ARG A 123 4.96 9.81 11.51
C ARG A 123 4.56 9.50 12.93
N CYS A 124 5.42 8.76 13.63
CA CYS A 124 5.33 8.62 15.07
C CYS A 124 6.20 9.70 15.71
N ASP A 125 5.58 10.69 16.35
CA ASP A 125 6.29 11.85 16.94
C ASP A 125 7.03 11.48 18.24
N ASP A 126 6.79 10.29 18.81
CA ASP A 126 7.37 9.85 20.09
C ASP A 126 8.76 9.18 19.95
N TRP A 127 9.31 9.02 18.75
CA TRP A 127 10.60 8.34 18.53
C TRP A 127 11.83 9.22 18.79
N ASP A 128 11.64 10.52 18.96
CA ASP A 128 12.74 11.48 19.14
C ASP A 128 13.08 11.75 20.64
N GLN A 129 12.62 10.91 21.59
CA GLN A 129 12.79 11.14 23.03
C GLN A 129 13.84 10.27 23.73
N ASP A 130 14.70 9.54 22.99
CA ASP A 130 15.82 8.80 23.60
C ASP A 130 17.17 9.23 23.05
#